data_5840d0eb1db8294a8fd748b4d97536f5
#
_entry.id   5840d0eb1db8294a8fd748b4d97536f5
#
_cell.length_a   1.000
_cell.length_b   1.000
_cell.length_c   1.000
_cell.angle_alpha   90.00
_cell.angle_beta   90.00
_cell.angle_gamma   90.00
#
_symmetry.space_group_name_H-M   'P 1'
#
loop_
_entity.id
_entity.type
_entity.pdbx_description
1 polymer ?
#
loop_
_entity_poly.entity_id
_entity_poly.type
_entity_poly.pdbx_seq_one_letter_code
_entity_poly.pdbx_strand_id
1 'polypeptide(L)'
;VCLESDWPYREQENIPPQYGYAERAVNTTLGVYYRIDIKNITDMQAAIHDVGAIYVSAFTHEGWQTVPTAKKAPTNHDSLAVIAFNGKPTKTGGHAFALVGFNRDGFIVQNSWGTEWGCGGFAVLSYADWLTNAMDAWVAALGVPGVVPGQLATGSPALATQAAAGNHPQWWDETTAYQHSIVIGNDGRVDRYLTQDEMTRTLMYQGCVLPDRWFRLQHAETKRLVIYAHGGLNNEAGSIARARAMGRYFTGNDCYPLFLVWKTGILESIGDIFSDHFRREPSRAGGVREALTEASDLLIEETIGRPAAKPLWSEMKENAEVSCVSGRAGDLLVTALQKLVETWGKALEIHIIGHSAGSIILGHFVDLLSSRGLGDALKSAHLYAPACTVQFANRHYAPHELLMKRMYLHILSDRIERADNVAAIYRKSLLYFVSNALEGDRRTPLLGMDKIHDKNYSGWDGSSSTGEALRNWRHAAAEAGLEKRGRTNIIDIDKVRGGPGVMIDAYHGSFDNNIDVISLTLQRIVENNQLNVPVDDLRGF
;
A
#
# COMPACT_ATOMS: atom_id res chain seq x y z
N VAL A 1 5.98 -17.71 -1.20
CA VAL A 1 5.64 -18.78 -2.15
C VAL A 1 5.56 -20.10 -1.41
N CYS A 2 4.48 -20.84 -1.59
CA CYS A 2 4.28 -22.15 -0.98
C CYS A 2 4.91 -23.23 -1.87
N LEU A 3 5.64 -24.17 -1.26
CA LEU A 3 6.18 -25.30 -2.00
C LEU A 3 5.08 -26.35 -2.24
N GLU A 4 5.21 -27.13 -3.30
CA GLU A 4 4.29 -28.23 -3.58
C GLU A 4 4.25 -29.27 -2.47
N SER A 5 5.38 -29.49 -1.78
CA SER A 5 5.43 -30.35 -0.60
C SER A 5 4.54 -29.87 0.55
N ASP A 6 4.27 -28.56 0.63
CA ASP A 6 3.44 -27.97 1.67
C ASP A 6 1.96 -27.91 1.29
N TRP A 7 1.68 -27.90 -0.01
CA TRP A 7 0.33 -27.88 -0.56
C TRP A 7 0.28 -28.66 -1.88
N PRO A 8 0.34 -30.01 -1.82
CA PRO A 8 0.36 -30.82 -3.03
C PRO A 8 -0.94 -30.73 -3.81
N TYR A 9 -0.81 -30.62 -5.15
CA TYR A 9 -1.96 -30.66 -6.05
C TYR A 9 -2.62 -32.04 -6.04
N ARG A 10 -3.96 -32.08 -5.92
CA ARG A 10 -4.78 -33.30 -6.05
C ARG A 10 -6.08 -32.98 -6.76
N GLU A 11 -6.41 -33.74 -7.79
CA GLU A 11 -7.53 -33.48 -8.69
C GLU A 11 -8.92 -33.51 -8.04
N GLN A 12 -9.11 -34.19 -6.94
CA GLN A 12 -10.45 -34.49 -6.41
C GLN A 12 -10.70 -34.02 -4.98
N GLU A 13 -9.75 -33.43 -4.32
CA GLU A 13 -9.91 -33.05 -2.92
C GLU A 13 -9.38 -31.63 -2.67
N ASN A 14 -10.21 -30.80 -2.06
CA ASN A 14 -9.80 -29.51 -1.56
C ASN A 14 -9.05 -29.71 -0.23
N ILE A 15 -7.80 -30.15 -0.31
CA ILE A 15 -6.97 -30.45 0.87
C ILE A 15 -6.37 -29.14 1.37
N PRO A 16 -6.53 -28.81 2.65
CA PRO A 16 -5.86 -27.65 3.23
C PRO A 16 -4.33 -27.85 3.18
N PRO A 17 -3.55 -26.75 3.12
CA PRO A 17 -2.10 -26.85 3.17
C PRO A 17 -1.62 -27.45 4.49
N GLN A 18 -0.42 -28.01 4.48
CA GLN A 18 0.17 -28.60 5.70
C GLN A 18 0.34 -27.53 6.79
N TYR A 19 0.19 -27.93 8.04
CA TYR A 19 0.42 -27.04 9.19
C TYR A 19 1.81 -26.39 9.11
N GLY A 20 1.89 -25.07 9.36
CA GLY A 20 3.13 -24.31 9.27
C GLY A 20 3.54 -23.91 7.84
N TYR A 21 2.70 -24.16 6.81
CA TYR A 21 3.03 -23.77 5.43
C TYR A 21 3.26 -22.27 5.27
N ALA A 22 2.52 -21.44 6.00
CA ALA A 22 2.64 -19.99 5.92
C ALA A 22 4.01 -19.51 6.44
N GLU A 23 4.50 -20.10 7.52
CA GLU A 23 5.84 -19.83 8.06
C GLU A 23 6.94 -20.23 7.07
N ARG A 24 6.79 -21.39 6.43
CA ARG A 24 7.74 -21.83 5.40
C ARG A 24 7.66 -20.97 4.13
N ALA A 25 6.47 -20.53 3.75
CA ALA A 25 6.26 -19.66 2.59
C ALA A 25 6.92 -18.28 2.75
N VAL A 26 7.07 -17.78 3.99
CA VAL A 26 7.79 -16.52 4.28
C VAL A 26 9.26 -16.60 3.85
N ASN A 27 9.87 -17.78 3.90
CA ASN A 27 11.27 -17.96 3.46
C ASN A 27 11.45 -17.87 1.93
N THR A 28 10.35 -17.86 1.17
CA THR A 28 10.36 -17.70 -0.29
C THR A 28 9.36 -16.63 -0.67
N THR A 29 9.73 -15.39 -0.44
CA THR A 29 8.87 -14.23 -0.67
C THR A 29 8.71 -13.94 -2.17
N LEU A 30 7.57 -13.38 -2.57
CA LEU A 30 7.43 -12.72 -3.85
C LEU A 30 8.10 -11.34 -3.77
N GLY A 31 8.94 -11.03 -4.75
CA GLY A 31 9.50 -9.71 -4.95
C GLY A 31 8.52 -8.82 -5.71
N VAL A 32 8.77 -8.62 -6.99
CA VAL A 32 7.88 -7.88 -7.88
C VAL A 32 6.83 -8.81 -8.48
N TYR A 33 5.57 -8.40 -8.47
CA TYR A 33 4.51 -9.04 -9.24
C TYR A 33 3.59 -7.98 -9.84
N TYR A 34 3.18 -8.20 -11.08
CA TYR A 34 2.25 -7.32 -11.78
C TYR A 34 1.48 -8.08 -12.86
N ARG A 35 0.31 -7.58 -13.18
CA ARG A 35 -0.54 -8.12 -14.25
C ARG A 35 -0.13 -7.54 -15.59
N ILE A 36 -0.10 -8.38 -16.62
CA ILE A 36 0.20 -7.98 -18.00
C ILE A 36 -1.10 -7.96 -18.79
N ASP A 37 -1.26 -7.00 -19.68
CA ASP A 37 -2.38 -7.03 -20.65
C ASP A 37 -2.21 -8.22 -21.60
N ILE A 38 -3.12 -9.19 -21.50
CA ILE A 38 -3.14 -10.41 -22.31
C ILE A 38 -3.24 -10.16 -23.82
N LYS A 39 -3.66 -8.97 -24.23
CA LYS A 39 -3.77 -8.57 -25.63
C LYS A 39 -2.48 -7.94 -26.16
N ASN A 40 -1.57 -7.55 -25.30
CA ASN A 40 -0.30 -6.95 -25.67
C ASN A 40 0.80 -8.00 -25.72
N ILE A 41 0.95 -8.63 -26.91
CA ILE A 41 1.96 -9.67 -27.14
C ILE A 41 3.38 -9.15 -26.88
N THR A 42 3.66 -7.90 -27.26
CA THR A 42 4.99 -7.29 -27.09
C THR A 42 5.36 -7.14 -25.62
N ASP A 43 4.44 -6.69 -24.76
CA ASP A 43 4.67 -6.57 -23.33
C ASP A 43 4.88 -7.94 -22.67
N MET A 44 4.13 -8.95 -23.11
CA MET A 44 4.33 -10.33 -22.66
C MET A 44 5.70 -10.88 -23.05
N GLN A 45 6.14 -10.63 -24.30
CA GLN A 45 7.47 -11.01 -24.75
C GLN A 45 8.57 -10.29 -23.98
N ALA A 46 8.43 -8.99 -23.74
CA ALA A 46 9.34 -8.20 -22.92
C ALA A 46 9.41 -8.76 -21.48
N ALA A 47 8.27 -9.03 -20.87
CA ALA A 47 8.21 -9.61 -19.54
C ALA A 47 8.90 -10.98 -19.46
N ILE A 48 8.67 -11.88 -20.43
CA ILE A 48 9.36 -13.18 -20.50
C ILE A 48 10.88 -12.97 -20.67
N HIS A 49 11.28 -12.01 -21.49
CA HIS A 49 12.69 -11.71 -21.69
C HIS A 49 13.38 -11.22 -20.41
N ASP A 50 12.70 -10.38 -19.64
CA ASP A 50 13.27 -9.74 -18.45
C ASP A 50 13.31 -10.68 -17.23
N VAL A 51 12.25 -11.48 -17.01
CA VAL A 51 12.13 -12.32 -15.82
C VAL A 51 12.26 -13.83 -16.08
N GLY A 52 12.38 -14.25 -17.33
CA GLY A 52 12.59 -15.64 -17.75
C GLY A 52 11.32 -16.47 -17.83
N ALA A 53 10.28 -16.18 -17.06
CA ALA A 53 9.00 -16.88 -17.08
C ALA A 53 7.86 -15.98 -16.56
N ILE A 54 6.66 -16.12 -17.14
CA ILE A 54 5.45 -15.49 -16.64
C ILE A 54 4.37 -16.55 -16.37
N TYR A 55 3.51 -16.29 -15.39
CA TYR A 55 2.42 -17.18 -15.01
C TYR A 55 1.16 -16.75 -15.72
N VAL A 56 0.48 -17.70 -16.34
CA VAL A 56 -0.69 -17.39 -17.15
C VAL A 56 -1.82 -18.38 -16.92
N SER A 57 -3.02 -17.96 -17.26
CA SER A 57 -4.16 -18.86 -17.41
C SER A 57 -4.84 -18.67 -18.76
N ALA A 58 -5.33 -19.77 -19.31
CA ALA A 58 -6.10 -19.79 -20.55
C ALA A 58 -7.12 -20.93 -20.54
N PHE A 59 -8.14 -20.81 -21.38
CA PHE A 59 -8.98 -21.95 -21.70
C PHE A 59 -8.24 -22.93 -22.61
N THR A 60 -8.26 -24.23 -22.25
CA THR A 60 -7.67 -25.30 -23.05
C THR A 60 -8.74 -25.97 -23.92
N HIS A 61 -8.33 -26.48 -25.06
CA HIS A 61 -9.18 -27.15 -26.03
C HIS A 61 -8.56 -28.48 -26.45
N GLU A 62 -9.22 -29.24 -27.31
CA GLU A 62 -8.79 -30.59 -27.74
C GLU A 62 -7.35 -30.64 -28.27
N GLY A 63 -6.88 -29.56 -28.93
CA GLY A 63 -5.49 -29.48 -29.39
C GLY A 63 -4.43 -29.64 -28.29
N TRP A 64 -4.76 -29.29 -27.04
CA TRP A 64 -3.86 -29.51 -25.89
C TRP A 64 -3.70 -30.99 -25.54
N GLN A 65 -4.73 -31.80 -25.80
CA GLN A 65 -4.72 -33.25 -25.54
C GLN A 65 -3.99 -34.02 -26.65
N THR A 66 -3.91 -33.44 -27.85
CA THR A 66 -3.38 -34.12 -29.05
C THR A 66 -1.99 -33.59 -29.47
N VAL A 67 -1.30 -32.85 -28.60
CA VAL A 67 0.05 -32.36 -28.88
C VAL A 67 0.99 -33.57 -29.12
N PRO A 68 1.77 -33.56 -30.21
CA PRO A 68 2.74 -34.60 -30.49
C PRO A 68 3.76 -34.74 -29.33
N THR A 69 3.96 -35.95 -28.85
CA THR A 69 4.85 -36.23 -27.73
C THR A 69 6.24 -36.61 -28.21
N ALA A 70 7.27 -36.10 -27.51
CA ALA A 70 8.66 -36.51 -27.68
C ALA A 70 9.32 -36.59 -26.31
N LYS A 71 9.96 -37.72 -26.02
CA LYS A 71 10.57 -37.97 -24.70
C LYS A 71 11.73 -37.05 -24.33
N LYS A 72 12.26 -36.33 -25.27
CA LYS A 72 13.42 -35.44 -25.06
C LYS A 72 13.12 -34.06 -25.63
N ALA A 73 13.33 -33.04 -24.84
CA ALA A 73 13.21 -31.68 -25.30
C ALA A 73 14.19 -31.42 -26.47
N PRO A 74 13.78 -30.76 -27.54
CA PRO A 74 14.66 -30.43 -28.64
C PRO A 74 15.73 -29.43 -28.18
N THR A 75 16.87 -29.42 -28.85
CA THR A 75 17.95 -28.46 -28.62
C THR A 75 17.63 -27.06 -29.13
N ASN A 76 16.58 -26.95 -29.93
CA ASN A 76 16.11 -25.69 -30.48
C ASN A 76 14.59 -25.57 -30.30
N HIS A 77 14.11 -24.50 -29.71
CA HIS A 77 12.71 -24.20 -29.45
C HIS A 77 11.87 -24.05 -30.74
N ASP A 78 12.49 -23.77 -31.90
CA ASP A 78 11.79 -23.73 -33.21
C ASP A 78 11.30 -25.11 -33.66
N SER A 79 11.78 -26.18 -33.04
CA SER A 79 11.38 -27.56 -33.32
C SER A 79 10.27 -28.08 -32.38
N LEU A 80 9.79 -27.25 -31.45
CA LEU A 80 8.68 -27.62 -30.58
C LEU A 80 7.38 -27.72 -31.38
N ALA A 81 6.55 -28.72 -31.04
CA ALA A 81 5.24 -28.86 -31.65
C ALA A 81 4.34 -27.69 -31.26
N VAL A 82 3.63 -27.16 -32.24
CA VAL A 82 2.58 -26.14 -32.02
C VAL A 82 1.28 -26.83 -31.62
N ILE A 83 0.63 -26.36 -30.56
CA ILE A 83 -0.70 -26.80 -30.13
C ILE A 83 -1.69 -26.51 -31.27
N ALA A 84 -2.38 -27.54 -31.74
CA ALA A 84 -3.29 -27.41 -32.89
C ALA A 84 -4.51 -26.56 -32.50
N PHE A 85 -4.64 -25.37 -33.07
CA PHE A 85 -5.74 -24.45 -32.81
C PHE A 85 -6.69 -24.40 -34.01
N ASN A 86 -7.98 -24.60 -33.77
CA ASN A 86 -9.01 -24.63 -34.79
C ASN A 86 -9.63 -23.24 -35.11
N GLY A 87 -9.09 -22.16 -34.53
CA GLY A 87 -9.56 -20.78 -34.72
C GLY A 87 -10.84 -20.42 -33.94
N LYS A 88 -11.34 -21.30 -33.07
CA LYS A 88 -12.59 -21.06 -32.33
C LYS A 88 -12.33 -20.86 -30.84
N PRO A 89 -12.98 -19.87 -30.20
CA PRO A 89 -12.87 -19.68 -28.75
C PRO A 89 -13.53 -20.84 -28.00
N THR A 90 -12.94 -21.19 -26.85
CA THR A 90 -13.54 -22.10 -25.88
C THR A 90 -13.74 -21.41 -24.54
N LYS A 91 -14.69 -21.88 -23.74
CA LYS A 91 -14.96 -21.38 -22.39
C LYS A 91 -14.95 -22.49 -21.35
N THR A 92 -14.40 -23.64 -21.71
CA THR A 92 -14.31 -24.80 -20.83
C THR A 92 -12.86 -25.21 -20.68
N GLY A 93 -12.50 -25.83 -19.56
CA GLY A 93 -11.16 -26.35 -19.33
C GLY A 93 -10.12 -25.28 -19.00
N GLY A 94 -10.45 -24.33 -18.14
CA GLY A 94 -9.49 -23.33 -17.64
C GLY A 94 -8.27 -24.01 -17.01
N HIS A 95 -7.06 -23.55 -17.36
CA HIS A 95 -5.78 -24.13 -16.96
C HIS A 95 -4.75 -23.05 -16.68
N ALA A 96 -3.91 -23.27 -15.68
CA ALA A 96 -2.79 -22.39 -15.33
C ALA A 96 -1.45 -23.05 -15.66
N PHE A 97 -0.56 -22.30 -16.29
CA PHE A 97 0.76 -22.80 -16.74
C PHE A 97 1.76 -21.64 -16.82
N ALA A 98 3.01 -21.94 -17.17
CA ALA A 98 4.04 -20.92 -17.38
C ALA A 98 4.32 -20.71 -18.86
N LEU A 99 4.57 -19.44 -19.25
CA LEU A 99 5.21 -19.10 -20.51
C LEU A 99 6.67 -18.77 -20.24
N VAL A 100 7.59 -19.57 -20.82
CA VAL A 100 9.02 -19.53 -20.53
C VAL A 100 9.86 -19.07 -21.72
N GLY A 101 9.22 -18.67 -22.80
CA GLY A 101 9.87 -18.19 -24.01
C GLY A 101 8.86 -17.85 -25.09
N PHE A 102 9.39 -17.47 -26.24
CA PHE A 102 8.59 -17.21 -27.44
C PHE A 102 9.45 -17.42 -28.69
N ASN A 103 8.80 -17.73 -29.78
CA ASN A 103 9.40 -17.80 -31.11
C ASN A 103 8.46 -17.14 -32.13
N ARG A 104 8.74 -17.28 -33.43
CA ARG A 104 7.91 -16.72 -34.50
C ARG A 104 6.47 -17.24 -34.52
N ASP A 105 6.22 -18.46 -34.02
CA ASP A 105 4.93 -19.14 -34.11
C ASP A 105 4.05 -18.86 -32.87
N GLY A 106 4.65 -18.58 -31.71
CA GLY A 106 3.89 -18.34 -30.47
C GLY A 106 4.74 -18.30 -29.22
N PHE A 107 4.06 -18.44 -28.07
CA PHE A 107 4.69 -18.57 -26.78
C PHE A 107 5.08 -20.01 -26.48
N ILE A 108 6.23 -20.22 -25.82
CA ILE A 108 6.67 -21.52 -25.35
C ILE A 108 6.02 -21.79 -24.00
N VAL A 109 5.17 -22.80 -23.96
CA VAL A 109 4.49 -23.29 -22.76
C VAL A 109 5.39 -24.26 -22.03
N GLN A 110 5.55 -24.09 -20.72
CA GLN A 110 5.94 -25.11 -19.78
C GLN A 110 4.68 -25.56 -19.04
N ASN A 111 4.23 -26.79 -19.33
CA ASN A 111 2.99 -27.33 -18.78
C ASN A 111 3.22 -28.10 -17.49
N SER A 112 2.19 -28.18 -16.65
CA SER A 112 2.19 -28.94 -15.38
C SER A 112 1.68 -30.38 -15.50
N TRP A 113 1.40 -30.88 -16.73
CA TRP A 113 0.85 -32.23 -16.95
C TRP A 113 1.93 -33.33 -17.09
N GLY A 114 3.15 -33.03 -16.68
CA GLY A 114 4.27 -33.97 -16.69
C GLY A 114 5.05 -33.96 -18.00
N THR A 115 6.16 -34.70 -17.99
CA THR A 115 7.13 -34.77 -19.10
C THR A 115 6.62 -35.59 -20.29
N GLU A 116 5.57 -36.35 -20.11
CA GLU A 116 4.94 -37.16 -21.19
C GLU A 116 4.00 -36.32 -22.06
N TRP A 117 3.68 -35.08 -21.64
CA TRP A 117 2.91 -34.15 -22.47
C TRP A 117 3.83 -33.32 -23.37
N GLY A 118 3.48 -33.19 -24.64
CA GLY A 118 4.27 -32.44 -25.62
C GLY A 118 5.72 -32.95 -25.70
N CYS A 119 6.65 -32.06 -25.82
CA CYS A 119 8.08 -32.40 -25.90
C CYS A 119 8.74 -32.19 -24.55
N GLY A 120 8.71 -33.23 -23.70
CA GLY A 120 9.26 -33.14 -22.35
C GLY A 120 8.54 -32.16 -21.42
N GLY A 121 7.25 -31.93 -21.63
CA GLY A 121 6.45 -30.95 -20.91
C GLY A 121 6.31 -29.58 -21.62
N PHE A 122 6.86 -29.44 -22.83
CA PHE A 122 6.87 -28.15 -23.56
C PHE A 122 6.14 -28.26 -24.92
N ALA A 123 5.52 -27.16 -25.31
CA ALA A 123 4.90 -26.96 -26.62
C ALA A 123 4.84 -25.47 -26.98
N VAL A 124 4.46 -25.13 -28.20
CA VAL A 124 4.21 -23.76 -28.63
C VAL A 124 2.70 -23.48 -28.63
N LEU A 125 2.26 -22.46 -27.92
CA LEU A 125 0.92 -21.90 -27.95
C LEU A 125 0.93 -20.75 -28.96
N SER A 126 0.23 -20.90 -30.08
CA SER A 126 0.24 -19.86 -31.12
C SER A 126 -0.31 -18.52 -30.60
N TYR A 127 0.18 -17.41 -31.14
CA TYR A 127 -0.34 -16.08 -30.77
C TYR A 127 -1.83 -15.93 -31.04
N ALA A 128 -2.33 -16.58 -32.09
CA ALA A 128 -3.76 -16.56 -32.42
C ALA A 128 -4.61 -17.30 -31.39
N ASP A 129 -4.12 -18.44 -30.88
CA ASP A 129 -4.77 -19.19 -29.81
C ASP A 129 -4.75 -18.39 -28.51
N TRP A 130 -3.58 -17.86 -28.14
CA TRP A 130 -3.46 -17.01 -26.95
C TRP A 130 -4.43 -15.85 -26.96
N LEU A 131 -4.46 -15.05 -28.02
CA LEU A 131 -5.34 -13.89 -28.14
C LEU A 131 -6.83 -14.26 -28.08
N THR A 132 -7.18 -15.51 -28.41
CA THR A 132 -8.56 -16.01 -28.44
C THR A 132 -8.99 -16.58 -27.08
N ASN A 133 -8.11 -17.31 -26.40
CA ASN A 133 -8.45 -18.16 -25.25
C ASN A 133 -7.78 -17.72 -23.94
N ALA A 134 -6.93 -16.69 -23.94
CA ALA A 134 -6.25 -16.19 -22.76
C ALA A 134 -7.23 -15.65 -21.71
N MET A 135 -6.97 -15.90 -20.43
CA MET A 135 -7.74 -15.40 -19.31
C MET A 135 -6.96 -14.40 -18.50
N ASP A 136 -5.66 -14.67 -18.22
CA ASP A 136 -4.85 -13.88 -17.33
C ASP A 136 -3.34 -14.06 -17.57
N ALA A 137 -2.53 -13.05 -17.23
CA ALA A 137 -1.08 -13.10 -17.33
C ALA A 137 -0.43 -12.27 -16.21
N TRP A 138 0.55 -12.87 -15.50
CA TRP A 138 1.22 -12.26 -14.37
C TRP A 138 2.73 -12.47 -14.43
N VAL A 139 3.47 -11.42 -14.12
CA VAL A 139 4.85 -11.52 -13.68
C VAL A 139 4.86 -11.81 -12.18
N ALA A 140 5.67 -12.77 -11.77
CA ALA A 140 5.98 -13.02 -10.38
C ALA A 140 7.47 -13.36 -10.26
N ALA A 141 8.26 -12.40 -9.82
CA ALA A 141 9.66 -12.63 -9.50
C ALA A 141 9.81 -13.01 -8.04
N LEU A 142 10.60 -14.03 -7.73
CA LEU A 142 10.92 -14.39 -6.35
C LEU A 142 11.72 -13.26 -5.71
N GLY A 143 11.34 -12.85 -4.50
CA GLY A 143 12.13 -11.97 -3.68
C GLY A 143 13.43 -12.63 -3.28
N VAL A 144 14.54 -11.94 -3.35
CA VAL A 144 15.81 -12.40 -2.81
C VAL A 144 15.78 -12.17 -1.30
N PRO A 145 15.83 -13.19 -0.46
CA PRO A 145 16.09 -12.99 0.95
C PRO A 145 17.54 -12.54 1.10
N GLY A 146 17.76 -11.25 1.20
CA GLY A 146 19.10 -10.73 1.37
C GLY A 146 19.20 -9.26 0.98
N VAL A 147 19.77 -8.49 1.88
CA VAL A 147 20.26 -7.14 1.58
C VAL A 147 21.26 -7.26 0.44
N VAL A 148 20.93 -6.77 -0.74
CA VAL A 148 21.91 -6.52 -1.80
C VAL A 148 22.50 -5.14 -1.53
N PRO A 149 23.72 -5.04 -0.96
CA PRO A 149 24.36 -3.74 -0.80
C PRO A 149 24.70 -3.22 -2.20
N GLY A 150 24.07 -2.15 -2.64
CA GLY A 150 24.58 -1.35 -3.76
C GLY A 150 23.70 -1.13 -4.97
N GLN A 151 22.46 -1.60 -5.05
CA GLN A 151 21.62 -1.41 -6.25
C GLN A 151 20.41 -0.46 -6.10
N LEU A 152 20.26 0.23 -4.97
CA LEU A 152 19.19 1.22 -4.77
C LEU A 152 19.72 2.64 -4.55
N ALA A 153 20.84 2.98 -5.15
CA ALA A 153 21.42 4.33 -5.06
C ALA A 153 20.90 5.29 -6.15
N THR A 154 19.66 5.17 -6.59
CA THR A 154 19.02 6.14 -7.50
C THR A 154 17.58 6.45 -7.08
N GLY A 155 17.36 6.65 -5.80
CA GLY A 155 16.10 7.13 -5.25
C GLY A 155 16.38 8.04 -4.08
N SER A 156 15.40 8.86 -3.70
CA SER A 156 15.47 9.78 -2.56
C SER A 156 16.26 9.22 -1.37
N PRO A 157 16.93 10.07 -0.58
CA PRO A 157 17.57 9.65 0.68
C PRO A 157 16.66 8.83 1.62
N ALA A 158 15.33 8.98 1.50
CA ALA A 158 14.33 8.21 2.21
C ALA A 158 14.30 6.72 1.84
N LEU A 159 14.56 6.36 0.57
CA LEU A 159 14.65 4.95 0.14
C LEU A 159 15.98 4.29 0.54
N ALA A 160 17.07 5.08 0.60
CA ALA A 160 18.37 4.59 1.05
C ALA A 160 18.38 4.27 2.56
N THR A 161 17.57 4.99 3.38
CA THR A 161 17.43 4.70 4.80
C THR A 161 16.59 3.45 5.07
N GLN A 162 15.64 3.09 4.19
CA GLN A 162 14.86 1.85 4.32
C GLN A 162 15.70 0.58 4.08
N ALA A 163 16.70 0.64 3.19
CA ALA A 163 17.59 -0.50 2.93
C ALA A 163 18.62 -0.75 4.06
N ALA A 164 18.79 0.22 4.97
CA ALA A 164 19.71 0.12 6.11
C ALA A 164 19.01 -0.30 7.41
N ALA A 165 17.75 -0.76 7.36
CA ALA A 165 16.99 -1.25 8.50
C ALA A 165 17.63 -2.51 9.08
N GLY A 166 18.73 -2.34 9.80
CA GLY A 166 19.32 -3.38 10.64
C GLY A 166 18.34 -3.80 11.73
N ASN A 167 18.41 -5.04 12.17
CA ASN A 167 17.68 -5.51 13.35
C ASN A 167 18.13 -4.74 14.60
N HIS A 168 17.36 -3.73 14.98
CA HIS A 168 17.59 -3.06 16.27
C HIS A 168 17.16 -4.01 17.39
N PRO A 169 17.97 -4.26 18.42
CA PRO A 169 17.67 -5.26 19.47
C PRO A 169 16.34 -5.05 20.21
N GLN A 170 15.79 -3.83 20.16
CA GLN A 170 14.56 -3.46 20.84
C GLN A 170 13.33 -3.45 19.91
N TRP A 171 13.50 -3.71 18.62
CA TRP A 171 12.38 -3.84 17.70
C TRP A 171 11.63 -5.14 17.94
N TRP A 172 10.34 -5.12 17.65
CA TRP A 172 9.60 -6.36 17.59
C TRP A 172 10.20 -7.32 16.56
N ASP A 173 10.12 -8.61 16.83
CA ASP A 173 10.34 -9.61 15.80
C ASP A 173 9.26 -9.50 14.71
N GLU A 174 9.54 -10.07 13.56
CA GLU A 174 8.67 -9.98 12.40
C GLU A 174 7.31 -10.64 12.65
N THR A 175 7.28 -11.76 13.38
CA THR A 175 6.05 -12.48 13.73
C THR A 175 5.12 -11.61 14.57
N THR A 176 5.65 -10.96 15.60
CA THR A 176 4.91 -10.02 16.44
C THR A 176 4.36 -8.87 15.61
N ALA A 177 5.15 -8.28 14.70
CA ALA A 177 4.69 -7.21 13.84
C ALA A 177 3.53 -7.66 12.92
N TYR A 178 3.61 -8.85 12.33
CA TYR A 178 2.52 -9.40 11.53
C TYR A 178 1.26 -9.71 12.34
N GLN A 179 1.39 -10.16 13.60
CA GLN A 179 0.23 -10.35 14.48
C GLN A 179 -0.52 -9.05 14.75
N HIS A 180 0.18 -7.94 14.78
CA HIS A 180 -0.37 -6.59 14.94
C HIS A 180 -0.68 -5.88 13.61
N SER A 181 -0.58 -6.58 12.47
CA SER A 181 -0.76 -5.98 11.15
C SER A 181 -1.85 -6.69 10.35
N ILE A 182 -2.74 -5.92 9.76
CA ILE A 182 -3.74 -6.40 8.79
C ILE A 182 -3.27 -5.98 7.41
N VAL A 183 -2.86 -6.96 6.59
CA VAL A 183 -2.42 -6.72 5.23
C VAL A 183 -3.61 -6.79 4.29
N ILE A 184 -3.91 -5.68 3.62
CA ILE A 184 -5.04 -5.50 2.71
C ILE A 184 -4.53 -5.44 1.27
N GLY A 185 -5.03 -6.32 0.41
CA GLY A 185 -4.71 -6.35 -1.02
C GLY A 185 -5.49 -5.32 -1.84
N ASN A 186 -5.19 -5.27 -3.13
CA ASN A 186 -5.79 -4.30 -4.07
C ASN A 186 -7.30 -4.49 -4.29
N ASP A 187 -7.88 -5.59 -3.87
CA ASP A 187 -9.31 -5.88 -3.95
C ASP A 187 -10.05 -5.59 -2.63
N GLY A 188 -9.39 -4.96 -1.66
CA GLY A 188 -9.93 -4.68 -0.33
C GLY A 188 -10.09 -5.91 0.57
N ARG A 189 -9.58 -7.09 0.15
CA ARG A 189 -9.56 -8.31 0.96
C ARG A 189 -8.26 -8.39 1.76
N VAL A 190 -8.24 -9.25 2.78
CA VAL A 190 -6.96 -9.63 3.39
C VAL A 190 -6.10 -10.29 2.30
N ASP A 191 -4.91 -9.75 2.12
CA ASP A 191 -4.00 -10.22 1.09
C ASP A 191 -3.36 -11.54 1.53
N ARG A 192 -3.89 -12.67 1.10
CA ARG A 192 -3.30 -14.03 1.22
C ARG A 192 -4.20 -15.13 0.62
N TYR A 193 -5.04 -14.78 -0.35
CA TYR A 193 -5.93 -15.74 -1.02
C TYR A 193 -6.79 -16.58 -0.06
N LEU A 194 -7.17 -16.00 1.07
CA LEU A 194 -7.98 -16.66 2.07
C LEU A 194 -9.43 -16.79 1.58
N THR A 195 -10.07 -17.89 1.93
CA THR A 195 -11.53 -18.01 1.81
C THR A 195 -12.22 -16.96 2.69
N GLN A 196 -13.50 -16.69 2.46
CA GLN A 196 -14.27 -15.74 3.27
C GLN A 196 -14.25 -16.12 4.77
N ASP A 197 -14.34 -17.41 5.08
CA ASP A 197 -14.31 -17.92 6.46
C ASP A 197 -12.92 -17.73 7.09
N GLU A 198 -11.87 -17.94 6.35
CA GLU A 198 -10.50 -17.73 6.85
C GLU A 198 -10.22 -16.25 7.10
N MET A 199 -10.64 -15.35 6.20
CA MET A 199 -10.55 -13.91 6.42
C MET A 199 -11.31 -13.50 7.68
N THR A 200 -12.54 -13.97 7.84
CA THR A 200 -13.36 -13.67 9.00
C THR A 200 -12.68 -14.14 10.29
N ARG A 201 -12.15 -15.36 10.31
CA ARG A 201 -11.42 -15.88 11.47
C ARG A 201 -10.13 -15.13 11.75
N THR A 202 -9.38 -14.79 10.71
CA THR A 202 -8.11 -14.04 10.82
C THR A 202 -8.37 -12.66 11.42
N LEU A 203 -9.35 -11.93 10.88
CA LEU A 203 -9.66 -10.58 11.35
C LEU A 203 -10.32 -10.60 12.73
N MET A 204 -11.13 -11.62 13.04
CA MET A 204 -11.63 -11.83 14.40
C MET A 204 -10.50 -12.11 15.39
N TYR A 205 -9.50 -12.88 14.99
CA TYR A 205 -8.34 -13.17 15.82
C TYR A 205 -7.49 -11.91 16.04
N GLN A 206 -7.12 -11.20 14.99
CA GLN A 206 -6.27 -10.00 15.07
C GLN A 206 -6.99 -8.77 15.65
N GLY A 207 -8.26 -8.56 15.32
CA GLY A 207 -9.04 -7.39 15.73
C GLY A 207 -9.77 -7.53 17.06
N CYS A 208 -9.97 -8.77 17.56
CA CYS A 208 -10.69 -9.01 18.81
C CYS A 208 -9.90 -9.89 19.79
N VAL A 209 -9.51 -11.12 19.38
CA VAL A 209 -8.96 -12.11 20.32
C VAL A 209 -7.58 -11.69 20.86
N LEU A 210 -6.69 -11.23 20.01
CA LEU A 210 -5.35 -10.78 20.44
C LEU A 210 -5.43 -9.51 21.31
N PRO A 211 -6.16 -8.45 20.91
CA PRO A 211 -6.36 -7.28 21.78
C PRO A 211 -6.98 -7.63 23.13
N ASP A 212 -8.05 -8.47 23.16
CA ASP A 212 -8.71 -8.89 24.39
C ASP A 212 -7.73 -9.60 25.34
N ARG A 213 -6.96 -10.55 24.82
CA ARG A 213 -5.95 -11.27 25.61
C ARG A 213 -4.91 -10.29 26.19
N TRP A 214 -4.44 -9.37 25.38
CA TRP A 214 -3.46 -8.37 25.80
C TRP A 214 -4.06 -7.43 26.87
N PHE A 215 -5.27 -6.92 26.67
CA PHE A 215 -5.96 -6.04 27.61
C PHE A 215 -6.20 -6.69 28.98
N ARG A 216 -6.47 -8.00 29.01
CA ARG A 216 -6.62 -8.74 30.28
C ARG A 216 -5.33 -8.79 31.11
N LEU A 217 -4.18 -8.65 30.46
CA LEU A 217 -2.88 -8.63 31.13
C LEU A 217 -2.48 -7.21 31.59
N GLN A 218 -3.17 -6.17 31.12
CA GLN A 218 -2.88 -4.78 31.48
C GLN A 218 -3.67 -4.35 32.70
N HIS A 219 -2.99 -3.62 33.60
CA HIS A 219 -3.63 -3.05 34.80
C HIS A 219 -4.40 -1.75 34.52
N ALA A 220 -4.14 -1.08 33.40
CA ALA A 220 -4.82 0.16 33.03
C ALA A 220 -6.34 -0.06 32.94
N GLU A 221 -7.13 0.82 33.57
CA GLU A 221 -8.59 0.77 33.50
C GLU A 221 -9.09 1.03 32.08
N THR A 222 -8.53 2.02 31.40
CA THR A 222 -8.82 2.35 30.00
C THR A 222 -8.05 1.43 29.06
N LYS A 223 -8.76 0.76 28.16
CA LYS A 223 -8.21 -0.14 27.16
C LYS A 223 -8.10 0.61 25.83
N ARG A 224 -6.89 0.94 25.41
CA ARG A 224 -6.65 1.77 24.22
C ARG A 224 -6.20 0.92 23.03
N LEU A 225 -7.05 0.88 22.00
CA LEU A 225 -6.72 0.31 20.70
C LEU A 225 -6.32 1.45 19.76
N VAL A 226 -5.15 1.36 19.15
CA VAL A 226 -4.66 2.35 18.18
C VAL A 226 -4.58 1.73 16.81
N ILE A 227 -5.39 2.22 15.87
CA ILE A 227 -5.37 1.78 14.47
C ILE A 227 -4.51 2.77 13.68
N TYR A 228 -3.43 2.26 13.13
CA TYR A 228 -2.46 3.03 12.36
C TYR A 228 -2.52 2.67 10.88
N ALA A 229 -2.79 3.64 10.00
CA ALA A 229 -2.76 3.48 8.55
C ALA A 229 -1.60 4.29 7.96
N HIS A 230 -0.65 3.59 7.32
CA HIS A 230 0.49 4.23 6.69
C HIS A 230 0.14 4.94 5.37
N GLY A 231 1.04 5.79 4.89
CA GLY A 231 0.92 6.47 3.61
C GLY A 231 1.00 5.54 2.41
N GLY A 232 0.50 6.01 1.27
CA GLY A 232 0.40 5.25 0.02
C GLY A 232 1.73 4.89 -0.67
N LEU A 233 2.85 5.09 -0.02
CA LEU A 233 4.19 5.01 -0.59
C LEU A 233 5.02 3.85 -0.06
N ASN A 234 4.44 3.01 0.80
CA ASN A 234 5.15 1.93 1.44
C ASN A 234 4.72 0.58 0.87
N ASN A 235 5.70 -0.25 0.57
CA ASN A 235 5.47 -1.67 0.34
C ASN A 235 5.19 -2.39 1.67
N GLU A 236 4.78 -3.65 1.60
CA GLU A 236 4.49 -4.47 2.79
C GLU A 236 5.69 -4.54 3.72
N ALA A 237 6.90 -4.80 3.19
CA ALA A 237 8.12 -4.94 3.98
C ALA A 237 8.45 -3.66 4.77
N GLY A 238 8.36 -2.49 4.15
CA GLY A 238 8.58 -1.20 4.81
C GLY A 238 7.51 -0.91 5.87
N SER A 239 6.27 -1.31 5.63
CA SER A 239 5.17 -1.15 6.59
C SER A 239 5.33 -2.07 7.80
N ILE A 240 5.78 -3.31 7.60
CA ILE A 240 6.11 -4.25 8.68
C ILE A 240 7.34 -3.77 9.46
N ALA A 241 8.38 -3.27 8.78
CA ALA A 241 9.54 -2.67 9.46
C ALA A 241 9.13 -1.50 10.36
N ARG A 242 8.19 -0.66 9.91
CA ARG A 242 7.59 0.41 10.72
C ARG A 242 6.84 -0.15 11.94
N ALA A 243 6.02 -1.17 11.78
CA ALA A 243 5.33 -1.83 12.87
C ALA A 243 6.32 -2.40 13.90
N ARG A 244 7.42 -3.01 13.44
CA ARG A 244 8.51 -3.50 14.30
C ARG A 244 9.15 -2.39 15.12
N ALA A 245 9.44 -1.25 14.51
CA ALA A 245 10.12 -0.13 15.17
C ALA A 245 9.20 0.61 16.15
N MET A 246 7.94 0.85 15.76
CA MET A 246 7.00 1.67 16.52
C MET A 246 6.23 0.90 17.59
N GLY A 247 5.96 -0.38 17.36
CA GLY A 247 5.05 -1.18 18.19
C GLY A 247 5.37 -1.16 19.67
N ARG A 248 6.68 -1.22 20.02
CA ARG A 248 7.16 -1.16 21.41
C ARG A 248 6.73 0.11 22.17
N TYR A 249 6.64 1.23 21.46
CA TYR A 249 6.25 2.50 22.10
C TYR A 249 4.75 2.55 22.39
N PHE A 250 3.94 1.95 21.52
CA PHE A 250 2.51 1.83 21.80
C PHE A 250 2.26 0.91 22.97
N THR A 251 2.77 -0.32 22.92
CA THR A 251 2.53 -1.31 23.99
C THR A 251 3.15 -0.90 25.32
N GLY A 252 4.31 -0.24 25.29
CA GLY A 252 4.95 0.30 26.48
C GLY A 252 4.20 1.48 27.14
N ASN A 253 3.23 2.06 26.43
CA ASN A 253 2.36 3.13 26.90
C ASN A 253 0.88 2.71 26.97
N ASP A 254 0.61 1.46 27.30
CA ASP A 254 -0.73 0.90 27.51
C ASP A 254 -1.68 1.06 26.30
N CYS A 255 -1.13 1.03 25.09
CA CYS A 255 -1.87 1.09 23.83
C CYS A 255 -1.63 -0.19 23.01
N TYR A 256 -2.69 -0.86 22.59
CA TYR A 256 -2.58 -1.97 21.64
C TYR A 256 -2.58 -1.43 20.21
N PRO A 257 -1.46 -1.48 19.47
CA PRO A 257 -1.45 -1.02 18.08
C PRO A 257 -1.97 -2.09 17.13
N LEU A 258 -2.69 -1.65 16.10
CA LEU A 258 -3.10 -2.44 14.95
C LEU A 258 -2.77 -1.67 13.68
N PHE A 259 -1.82 -2.18 12.91
CA PHE A 259 -1.34 -1.55 11.69
C PHE A 259 -2.15 -2.01 10.49
N LEU A 260 -2.76 -1.08 9.76
CA LEU A 260 -3.37 -1.36 8.47
C LEU A 260 -2.29 -1.22 7.40
N VAL A 261 -1.83 -2.35 6.91
CA VAL A 261 -0.85 -2.46 5.82
C VAL A 261 -1.62 -2.68 4.54
N TRP A 262 -1.80 -1.65 3.75
CA TRP A 262 -2.53 -1.74 2.49
C TRP A 262 -1.58 -1.56 1.32
N LYS A 263 -1.71 -2.46 0.36
CA LYS A 263 -0.83 -2.47 -0.81
C LYS A 263 -1.18 -1.30 -1.72
N THR A 264 -0.31 -0.34 -1.79
CA THR A 264 -0.49 0.84 -2.64
C THR A 264 0.48 0.87 -3.81
N GLY A 265 1.69 0.31 -3.67
CA GLY A 265 2.67 0.14 -4.75
C GLY A 265 2.99 1.37 -5.61
N ILE A 266 2.36 2.52 -5.29
CA ILE A 266 2.29 3.70 -6.15
C ILE A 266 3.65 4.34 -6.33
N LEU A 267 4.48 4.42 -5.28
CA LEU A 267 5.79 5.08 -5.43
C LEU A 267 6.82 4.23 -6.15
N GLU A 268 6.83 2.93 -5.94
CA GLU A 268 7.67 2.05 -6.73
C GLU A 268 7.30 2.21 -8.19
N SER A 269 5.98 2.16 -8.49
CA SER A 269 5.48 2.38 -9.85
C SER A 269 5.72 3.80 -10.37
N ILE A 270 5.56 4.84 -9.54
CA ILE A 270 5.87 6.23 -9.92
C ILE A 270 7.40 6.40 -10.11
N GLY A 271 8.21 5.85 -9.21
CA GLY A 271 9.68 5.87 -9.35
C GLY A 271 10.15 5.18 -10.62
N ASP A 272 9.56 4.04 -10.95
CA ASP A 272 9.84 3.29 -12.17
C ASP A 272 9.36 4.05 -13.43
N ILE A 273 8.15 4.62 -13.38
CA ILE A 273 7.61 5.47 -14.46
C ILE A 273 8.51 6.69 -14.69
N PHE A 274 8.99 7.34 -13.63
CA PHE A 274 9.94 8.45 -13.74
C PHE A 274 11.26 7.98 -14.36
N SER A 275 11.82 6.86 -13.89
CA SER A 275 13.10 6.35 -14.39
C SER A 275 13.02 5.94 -15.86
N ASP A 276 11.93 5.31 -16.28
CA ASP A 276 11.70 4.89 -17.67
C ASP A 276 11.50 6.07 -18.61
N HIS A 277 10.77 7.10 -18.18
CA HIS A 277 10.57 8.30 -19.00
C HIS A 277 11.89 9.02 -19.28
N PHE A 278 12.77 9.15 -18.28
CA PHE A 278 14.06 9.83 -18.41
C PHE A 278 15.14 8.98 -19.11
N ARG A 279 15.00 7.66 -19.13
CA ARG A 279 15.85 6.79 -19.97
C ARG A 279 15.55 6.97 -21.46
N ARG A 280 14.30 7.30 -21.81
CA ARG A 280 13.87 7.49 -23.20
C ARG A 280 14.17 8.88 -23.77
N GLU A 281 14.26 9.91 -22.92
CA GLU A 281 14.59 11.28 -23.31
C GLU A 281 15.75 11.84 -22.47
N PRO A 282 17.02 11.77 -22.94
CA PRO A 282 18.11 12.46 -22.25
C PRO A 282 17.92 13.97 -22.32
N SER A 283 17.71 14.59 -21.16
CA SER A 283 17.39 16.00 -21.00
C SER A 283 18.44 16.93 -21.59
N ARG A 284 18.00 17.91 -22.38
CA ARG A 284 18.73 19.15 -22.65
C ARG A 284 18.63 20.06 -21.42
N ALA A 285 19.56 19.93 -20.50
CA ALA A 285 19.66 20.81 -19.34
C ALA A 285 20.74 21.84 -19.54
N GLY A 286 20.37 23.08 -19.66
CA GLY A 286 21.27 24.23 -19.68
C GLY A 286 20.53 25.54 -19.41
N GLY A 287 20.67 26.06 -18.18
CA GLY A 287 20.67 27.47 -17.84
C GLY A 287 19.31 28.19 -17.68
N VAL A 288 19.15 28.80 -16.51
CA VAL A 288 18.13 29.71 -15.93
C VAL A 288 17.24 29.02 -14.90
N ARG A 289 17.63 29.18 -13.64
CA ARG A 289 17.31 28.19 -12.57
C ARG A 289 15.89 28.22 -11.98
N GLU A 290 15.12 29.27 -12.03
CA GLU A 290 13.82 29.35 -11.34
C GLU A 290 12.59 29.30 -12.27
N ALA A 291 12.61 29.98 -13.39
CA ALA A 291 11.51 29.91 -14.38
C ALA A 291 11.45 28.57 -15.12
N LEU A 292 12.60 27.87 -15.23
CA LEU A 292 12.69 26.52 -15.80
C LEU A 292 12.20 25.44 -14.82
N THR A 293 12.14 25.72 -13.52
CA THR A 293 11.69 24.77 -12.49
C THR A 293 10.18 24.56 -12.55
N GLU A 294 9.39 25.62 -12.63
CA GLU A 294 7.93 25.49 -12.73
C GLU A 294 7.49 24.91 -14.07
N ALA A 295 8.19 25.25 -15.15
CA ALA A 295 7.92 24.67 -16.46
C ALA A 295 8.29 23.17 -16.53
N SER A 296 9.36 22.75 -15.85
CA SER A 296 9.73 21.33 -15.77
C SER A 296 8.75 20.53 -14.90
N ASP A 297 8.33 21.08 -13.76
CA ASP A 297 7.33 20.44 -12.90
C ASP A 297 6.00 20.31 -13.65
N LEU A 298 5.56 21.34 -14.38
CA LEU A 298 4.34 21.29 -15.18
C LEU A 298 4.44 20.22 -16.29
N LEU A 299 5.57 20.12 -16.94
CA LEU A 299 5.79 19.08 -17.96
C LEU A 299 5.68 17.68 -17.34
N ILE A 300 6.25 17.47 -16.17
CA ILE A 300 6.17 16.21 -15.43
C ILE A 300 4.72 15.91 -15.02
N GLU A 301 3.99 16.92 -14.53
CA GLU A 301 2.58 16.80 -14.17
C GLU A 301 1.72 16.33 -15.36
N GLU A 302 1.96 16.88 -16.56
CA GLU A 302 1.19 16.60 -17.77
C GLU A 302 1.64 15.33 -18.51
N THR A 303 2.94 15.01 -18.53
CA THR A 303 3.47 13.88 -19.32
C THR A 303 3.55 12.58 -18.53
N ILE A 304 3.71 12.64 -17.22
CA ILE A 304 3.86 11.50 -16.33
C ILE A 304 2.73 11.42 -15.31
N GLY A 305 2.47 12.52 -14.61
CA GLY A 305 1.52 12.55 -13.52
C GLY A 305 0.12 12.14 -13.97
N ARG A 306 -0.44 12.87 -14.92
CA ARG A 306 -1.81 12.64 -15.39
C ARG A 306 -2.00 11.34 -16.17
N PRO A 307 -1.14 10.98 -17.15
CA PRO A 307 -1.39 9.77 -17.93
C PRO A 307 -1.01 8.46 -17.24
N ALA A 308 -0.01 8.46 -16.36
CA ALA A 308 0.52 7.24 -15.78
C ALA A 308 0.29 7.12 -14.25
N ALA A 309 0.58 8.17 -13.48
CA ALA A 309 0.49 8.11 -12.02
C ALA A 309 -0.94 8.32 -11.48
N LYS A 310 -1.77 9.14 -12.15
CA LYS A 310 -3.16 9.39 -11.74
C LYS A 310 -4.05 8.15 -11.77
N PRO A 311 -3.98 7.24 -12.75
CA PRO A 311 -4.74 5.99 -12.71
C PRO A 311 -4.42 5.16 -11.47
N LEU A 312 -3.13 5.04 -11.10
CA LEU A 312 -2.70 4.32 -9.91
C LEU A 312 -3.23 4.96 -8.62
N TRP A 313 -3.20 6.30 -8.55
CA TRP A 313 -3.77 7.04 -7.43
C TRP A 313 -5.28 6.83 -7.30
N SER A 314 -5.99 6.80 -8.43
CA SER A 314 -7.44 6.56 -8.47
C SER A 314 -7.77 5.14 -8.03
N GLU A 315 -7.02 4.14 -8.50
CA GLU A 315 -7.15 2.74 -8.08
C GLU A 315 -6.91 2.57 -6.57
N MET A 316 -5.90 3.25 -6.03
CA MET A 316 -5.65 3.22 -4.59
C MET A 316 -6.84 3.78 -3.78
N LYS A 317 -7.44 4.89 -4.22
CA LYS A 317 -8.62 5.46 -3.55
C LYS A 317 -9.82 4.51 -3.64
N GLU A 318 -10.02 3.88 -4.77
CA GLU A 318 -11.06 2.85 -4.96
C GLU A 318 -10.81 1.65 -4.05
N ASN A 319 -9.58 1.17 -3.94
CA ASN A 319 -9.21 0.08 -3.04
C ASN A 319 -9.46 0.43 -1.56
N ALA A 320 -9.20 1.68 -1.17
CA ALA A 320 -9.53 2.16 0.17
C ALA A 320 -11.03 2.11 0.45
N GLU A 321 -11.87 2.56 -0.48
CA GLU A 321 -13.33 2.49 -0.39
C GLU A 321 -13.82 1.05 -0.36
N VAL A 322 -13.37 0.22 -1.32
CA VAL A 322 -13.75 -1.20 -1.45
C VAL A 322 -13.37 -2.00 -0.20
N SER A 323 -12.27 -1.64 0.49
CA SER A 323 -11.89 -2.32 1.73
C SER A 323 -12.96 -2.25 2.82
N CYS A 324 -13.79 -1.22 2.80
CA CYS A 324 -14.87 -0.99 3.77
C CYS A 324 -16.25 -1.52 3.31
N VAL A 325 -16.35 -2.12 2.12
CA VAL A 325 -17.58 -2.76 1.64
C VAL A 325 -17.83 -4.07 2.39
N SER A 326 -19.10 -4.46 2.49
CA SER A 326 -19.53 -5.68 3.19
C SER A 326 -18.74 -6.92 2.77
N GLY A 327 -18.24 -7.67 3.75
CA GLY A 327 -17.42 -8.87 3.58
C GLY A 327 -15.94 -8.60 3.21
N ARG A 328 -15.52 -7.35 3.13
CA ARG A 328 -14.10 -6.98 2.90
C ARG A 328 -13.37 -6.75 4.23
N ALA A 329 -12.08 -6.51 4.16
CA ALA A 329 -11.21 -6.46 5.33
C ALA A 329 -11.65 -5.43 6.39
N GLY A 330 -12.03 -4.23 5.98
CA GLY A 330 -12.51 -3.19 6.89
C GLY A 330 -13.83 -3.57 7.57
N ASP A 331 -14.80 -4.11 6.83
CA ASP A 331 -16.10 -4.55 7.39
C ASP A 331 -15.92 -5.70 8.40
N LEU A 332 -15.09 -6.68 8.06
CA LEU A 332 -14.79 -7.80 8.97
C LEU A 332 -14.00 -7.34 10.19
N LEU A 333 -13.09 -6.38 10.04
CA LEU A 333 -12.38 -5.77 11.17
C LEU A 333 -13.36 -5.03 12.09
N VAL A 334 -14.26 -4.21 11.54
CA VAL A 334 -15.27 -3.51 12.36
C VAL A 334 -16.16 -4.51 13.08
N THR A 335 -16.51 -5.64 12.45
CA THR A 335 -17.24 -6.73 13.12
C THR A 335 -16.46 -7.32 14.30
N ALA A 336 -15.14 -7.48 14.16
CA ALA A 336 -14.29 -7.92 15.27
C ALA A 336 -14.21 -6.87 16.39
N LEU A 337 -14.13 -5.58 16.04
CA LEU A 337 -14.13 -4.48 16.99
C LEU A 337 -15.46 -4.34 17.74
N GLN A 338 -16.60 -4.64 17.09
CA GLN A 338 -17.90 -4.70 17.78
C GLN A 338 -17.86 -5.71 18.93
N LYS A 339 -17.29 -6.90 18.70
CA LYS A 339 -17.12 -7.91 19.75
C LYS A 339 -16.20 -7.44 20.89
N LEU A 340 -15.17 -6.71 20.55
CA LEU A 340 -14.26 -6.14 21.55
C LEU A 340 -14.97 -5.06 22.38
N VAL A 341 -15.78 -4.19 21.74
CA VAL A 341 -16.61 -3.19 22.43
C VAL A 341 -17.69 -3.85 23.30
N GLU A 342 -18.33 -4.93 22.83
CA GLU A 342 -19.27 -5.72 23.64
C GLU A 342 -18.62 -6.25 24.94
N THR A 343 -17.32 -6.62 24.85
CA THR A 343 -16.56 -7.16 26.00
C THR A 343 -16.16 -6.08 27.00
N TRP A 344 -15.65 -4.95 26.52
CA TRP A 344 -15.02 -3.91 27.36
C TRP A 344 -15.91 -2.68 27.58
N GLY A 345 -16.96 -2.51 26.79
CA GLY A 345 -17.89 -1.40 26.90
C GLY A 345 -17.20 -0.03 26.84
N LYS A 346 -17.51 0.82 27.80
CA LYS A 346 -16.97 2.18 27.89
C LYS A 346 -15.48 2.25 28.25
N ALA A 347 -14.90 1.14 28.71
CA ALA A 347 -13.47 1.09 29.00
C ALA A 347 -12.61 1.02 27.72
N LEU A 348 -13.18 0.60 26.58
CA LEU A 348 -12.47 0.56 25.30
C LEU A 348 -12.50 1.91 24.62
N GLU A 349 -11.32 2.38 24.27
CA GLU A 349 -11.09 3.56 23.43
C GLU A 349 -10.40 3.15 22.14
N ILE A 350 -10.89 3.64 21.01
CA ILE A 350 -10.30 3.46 19.70
C ILE A 350 -9.70 4.79 19.26
N HIS A 351 -8.44 4.79 18.91
CA HIS A 351 -7.72 5.93 18.38
C HIS A 351 -7.24 5.60 16.98
N ILE A 352 -7.29 6.56 16.07
CA ILE A 352 -6.81 6.37 14.69
C ILE A 352 -5.64 7.30 14.40
N ILE A 353 -4.64 6.77 13.70
CA ILE A 353 -3.48 7.52 13.20
C ILE A 353 -3.37 7.26 11.70
N GLY A 354 -3.38 8.31 10.90
CA GLY A 354 -3.27 8.22 9.44
C GLY A 354 -2.16 9.09 8.89
N HIS A 355 -1.22 8.49 8.17
CA HIS A 355 -0.19 9.24 7.46
C HIS A 355 -0.54 9.32 5.98
N SER A 356 -0.47 10.52 5.39
CA SER A 356 -0.65 10.75 3.95
C SER A 356 -1.93 10.11 3.40
N ALA A 357 -1.83 9.17 2.47
CA ALA A 357 -2.95 8.40 1.92
C ALA A 357 -3.68 7.53 2.96
N GLY A 358 -3.06 7.21 4.10
CA GLY A 358 -3.72 6.58 5.24
C GLY A 358 -4.95 7.36 5.72
N SER A 359 -4.99 8.68 5.51
CA SER A 359 -6.17 9.51 5.77
C SER A 359 -7.38 9.16 4.88
N ILE A 360 -7.17 8.53 3.73
CA ILE A 360 -8.26 8.13 2.81
C ILE A 360 -8.92 6.85 3.32
N ILE A 361 -8.15 5.81 3.55
CA ILE A 361 -8.72 4.55 4.06
C ILE A 361 -9.37 4.75 5.44
N LEU A 362 -8.76 5.58 6.31
CA LEU A 362 -9.34 5.87 7.62
C LEU A 362 -10.63 6.71 7.54
N GLY A 363 -10.82 7.57 6.54
CA GLY A 363 -12.07 8.28 6.34
C GLY A 363 -13.24 7.33 6.10
N HIS A 364 -13.10 6.38 5.18
CA HIS A 364 -14.08 5.33 4.94
C HIS A 364 -14.30 4.45 6.18
N PHE A 365 -13.23 4.17 6.91
CA PHE A 365 -13.29 3.37 8.12
C PHE A 365 -14.03 4.07 9.27
N VAL A 366 -13.88 5.38 9.41
CA VAL A 366 -14.62 6.22 10.38
C VAL A 366 -16.12 6.17 10.12
N ASP A 367 -16.53 6.30 8.87
CA ASP A 367 -17.96 6.17 8.50
C ASP A 367 -18.50 4.78 8.85
N LEU A 368 -17.71 3.76 8.56
CA LEU A 368 -18.10 2.38 8.84
C LEU A 368 -18.20 2.12 10.36
N LEU A 369 -17.23 2.57 11.17
CA LEU A 369 -17.29 2.49 12.63
C LEU A 369 -18.55 3.19 13.16
N SER A 370 -18.82 4.39 12.67
CA SER A 370 -19.98 5.17 13.09
C SER A 370 -21.30 4.50 12.72
N SER A 371 -21.44 4.04 11.46
CA SER A 371 -22.64 3.34 10.97
C SER A 371 -22.93 2.03 11.71
N ARG A 372 -21.89 1.41 12.26
CA ARG A 372 -21.98 0.16 13.05
C ARG A 372 -22.12 0.42 14.56
N GLY A 373 -22.34 1.67 14.98
CA GLY A 373 -22.57 2.04 16.39
C GLY A 373 -21.30 2.12 17.25
N LEU A 374 -20.13 2.20 16.65
CA LEU A 374 -18.85 2.31 17.37
C LEU A 374 -18.34 3.74 17.49
N GLY A 375 -19.13 4.74 17.10
CA GLY A 375 -18.73 6.15 17.14
C GLY A 375 -18.34 6.64 18.53
N ASP A 376 -19.00 6.16 19.59
CA ASP A 376 -18.69 6.52 20.98
C ASP A 376 -17.34 5.95 21.46
N ALA A 377 -16.91 4.82 20.90
CA ALA A 377 -15.61 4.24 21.21
C ALA A 377 -14.47 4.94 20.47
N LEU A 378 -14.75 5.60 19.34
CA LEU A 378 -13.77 6.34 18.54
C LEU A 378 -13.43 7.68 19.21
N LYS A 379 -12.25 7.74 19.85
CA LYS A 379 -11.89 8.85 20.75
C LYS A 379 -11.04 9.93 20.12
N SER A 380 -10.08 9.61 19.26
CA SER A 380 -9.24 10.63 18.61
C SER A 380 -8.78 10.21 17.23
N ALA A 381 -8.49 11.21 16.41
CA ALA A 381 -7.84 11.06 15.11
C ALA A 381 -6.57 11.92 15.05
N HIS A 382 -5.47 11.31 14.64
CA HIS A 382 -4.19 11.97 14.43
C HIS A 382 -3.78 11.78 12.97
N LEU A 383 -3.75 12.87 12.20
CA LEU A 383 -3.46 12.81 10.76
C LEU A 383 -2.13 13.52 10.49
N TYR A 384 -1.21 12.80 9.86
CA TYR A 384 0.11 13.29 9.47
C TYR A 384 0.12 13.56 7.97
N ALA A 385 0.35 14.82 7.59
CA ALA A 385 0.33 15.27 6.20
C ALA A 385 -0.78 14.60 5.36
N PRO A 386 -2.06 14.64 5.79
CA PRO A 386 -3.13 13.89 5.15
C PRO A 386 -3.29 14.26 3.67
N ALA A 387 -3.23 13.24 2.79
CA ALA A 387 -3.33 13.40 1.34
C ALA A 387 -4.77 13.34 0.82
N CYS A 388 -5.76 13.18 1.68
CA CYS A 388 -7.16 13.26 1.28
C CYS A 388 -7.50 14.70 0.87
N THR A 389 -8.41 14.84 -0.11
CA THR A 389 -8.91 16.16 -0.52
C THR A 389 -9.76 16.77 0.57
N VAL A 390 -9.86 18.10 0.58
CA VAL A 390 -10.76 18.82 1.49
C VAL A 390 -12.22 18.40 1.28
N GLN A 391 -12.61 18.11 0.04
CA GLN A 391 -13.94 17.59 -0.26
C GLN A 391 -14.17 16.20 0.38
N PHE A 392 -13.17 15.33 0.33
CA PHE A 392 -13.20 14.03 1.03
C PHE A 392 -13.33 14.23 2.55
N ALA A 393 -12.53 15.13 3.13
CA ALA A 393 -12.57 15.43 4.56
C ALA A 393 -13.95 15.94 5.03
N ASN A 394 -14.60 16.79 4.22
CA ASN A 394 -15.97 17.23 4.49
C ASN A 394 -16.99 16.10 4.48
N ARG A 395 -16.76 15.07 3.66
CA ARG A 395 -17.69 13.91 3.56
C ARG A 395 -17.48 12.90 4.68
N HIS A 396 -16.22 12.62 5.03
CA HIS A 396 -15.87 11.46 5.84
C HIS A 396 -15.39 11.80 7.26
N TYR A 397 -14.96 13.03 7.53
CA TYR A 397 -14.51 13.45 8.87
C TYR A 397 -15.43 14.49 9.51
N ALA A 398 -15.79 15.53 8.77
CA ALA A 398 -16.58 16.65 9.31
C ALA A 398 -17.94 16.24 9.93
N PRO A 399 -18.67 15.22 9.42
CA PRO A 399 -19.93 14.81 10.03
C PRO A 399 -19.79 14.19 11.43
N HIS A 400 -18.57 13.78 11.81
CA HIS A 400 -18.30 13.13 13.09
C HIS A 400 -17.82 14.15 14.13
N GLU A 401 -18.73 14.96 14.67
CA GLU A 401 -18.42 16.09 15.54
C GLU A 401 -17.56 15.72 16.76
N LEU A 402 -17.84 14.58 17.42
CA LEU A 402 -17.07 14.15 18.58
C LEU A 402 -15.63 13.85 18.21
N LEU A 403 -15.40 13.20 17.07
CA LEU A 403 -14.08 12.93 16.55
C LEU A 403 -13.38 14.21 16.13
N MET A 404 -14.08 15.12 15.42
CA MET A 404 -13.55 16.43 15.03
C MET A 404 -13.04 17.24 16.21
N LYS A 405 -13.74 17.21 17.36
CA LYS A 405 -13.29 17.85 18.61
C LYS A 405 -12.01 17.25 19.19
N ARG A 406 -11.61 16.06 18.75
CA ARG A 406 -10.37 15.34 19.17
C ARG A 406 -9.51 14.94 17.96
N MET A 407 -9.65 15.64 16.86
CA MET A 407 -8.76 15.54 15.70
C MET A 407 -7.52 16.40 15.89
N TYR A 408 -6.38 15.87 15.49
CA TYR A 408 -5.08 16.52 15.52
C TYR A 408 -4.41 16.38 14.17
N LEU A 409 -3.89 17.49 13.64
CA LEU A 409 -3.17 17.53 12.38
C LEU A 409 -1.70 17.82 12.64
N HIS A 410 -0.82 17.10 11.98
CA HIS A 410 0.60 17.39 11.90
C HIS A 410 0.94 17.56 10.43
N ILE A 411 1.39 18.75 10.03
CA ILE A 411 1.64 19.10 8.64
C ILE A 411 2.98 19.82 8.52
N LEU A 412 3.53 19.86 7.33
CA LEU A 412 4.68 20.71 7.02
C LEU A 412 4.20 22.09 6.58
N SER A 413 5.02 23.12 6.82
CA SER A 413 4.78 24.44 6.24
C SER A 413 4.87 24.38 4.71
N ASP A 414 4.21 25.32 4.04
CA ASP A 414 4.29 25.45 2.58
C ASP A 414 5.76 25.58 2.08
N ARG A 415 6.60 26.23 2.89
CA ARG A 415 8.04 26.36 2.62
C ARG A 415 8.74 24.99 2.54
N ILE A 416 8.52 24.15 3.53
CA ILE A 416 9.14 22.80 3.60
C ILE A 416 8.58 21.90 2.49
N GLU A 417 7.25 21.87 2.30
CA GLU A 417 6.61 21.08 1.24
C GLU A 417 7.12 21.47 -0.16
N ARG A 418 7.41 22.74 -0.40
CA ARG A 418 7.97 23.22 -1.69
C ARG A 418 9.48 23.02 -1.81
N ALA A 419 10.19 22.81 -0.72
CA ALA A 419 11.61 22.49 -0.72
C ALA A 419 11.88 20.98 -0.82
N ASP A 420 10.86 20.15 -0.63
CA ASP A 420 10.91 18.68 -0.77
C ASP A 420 10.97 18.27 -2.25
N ASN A 421 11.12 16.98 -2.52
CA ASN A 421 11.11 16.44 -3.87
C ASN A 421 10.56 15.02 -3.92
N VAL A 422 9.98 14.66 -5.08
CA VAL A 422 9.56 13.29 -5.37
C VAL A 422 10.54 12.67 -6.35
N ALA A 423 11.19 11.57 -5.94
CA ALA A 423 12.15 10.81 -6.74
C ALA A 423 13.32 11.67 -7.30
N ALA A 424 13.71 12.75 -6.61
CA ALA A 424 14.73 13.73 -7.02
C ALA A 424 14.43 14.46 -8.36
N ILE A 425 13.23 14.29 -8.90
CA ILE A 425 12.83 14.77 -10.24
C ILE A 425 11.76 15.86 -10.15
N TYR A 426 10.65 15.59 -9.46
CA TYR A 426 9.62 16.59 -9.17
C TYR A 426 10.05 17.40 -7.94
N ARG A 427 10.15 18.72 -8.09
CA ARG A 427 10.82 19.60 -7.11
C ARG A 427 9.88 20.19 -6.07
N LYS A 428 8.89 19.45 -5.66
CA LYS A 428 7.96 19.73 -4.58
C LYS A 428 7.59 18.41 -3.92
N SER A 429 6.95 18.47 -2.77
CA SER A 429 6.54 17.28 -2.04
C SER A 429 5.52 16.43 -2.80
N LEU A 430 5.31 15.24 -2.27
CA LEU A 430 4.26 14.35 -2.75
C LEU A 430 2.86 14.97 -2.68
N LEU A 431 2.54 15.76 -1.64
CA LEU A 431 1.24 16.44 -1.56
C LEU A 431 1.04 17.39 -2.73
N TYR A 432 2.08 18.15 -3.11
CA TYR A 432 2.02 19.00 -4.29
C TYR A 432 1.83 18.20 -5.57
N PHE A 433 2.50 17.04 -5.70
CA PHE A 433 2.33 16.18 -6.86
C PHE A 433 0.91 15.61 -6.94
N VAL A 434 0.35 15.12 -5.83
CA VAL A 434 -1.04 14.66 -5.75
C VAL A 434 -2.00 15.79 -6.11
N SER A 435 -1.85 16.95 -5.49
CA SER A 435 -2.70 18.14 -5.71
C SER A 435 -2.69 18.61 -7.15
N ASN A 436 -1.54 18.59 -7.81
CA ASN A 436 -1.37 19.15 -9.15
C ASN A 436 -1.65 18.18 -10.27
N ALA A 437 -1.35 16.88 -10.07
CA ALA A 437 -1.32 15.90 -11.16
C ALA A 437 -2.24 14.71 -10.96
N LEU A 438 -2.47 14.26 -9.72
CA LEU A 438 -3.14 12.98 -9.48
C LEU A 438 -4.64 13.10 -9.17
N GLU A 439 -5.08 14.27 -8.68
CA GLU A 439 -6.50 14.55 -8.46
C GLU A 439 -7.23 14.99 -9.75
N GLY A 440 -8.55 15.17 -9.65
CA GLY A 440 -9.42 15.55 -10.78
C GLY A 440 -8.96 16.85 -11.44
N ASP A 441 -8.84 17.88 -10.64
CA ASP A 441 -8.44 19.22 -11.07
C ASP A 441 -7.01 19.52 -10.61
N ARG A 442 -6.30 20.34 -11.39
CA ARG A 442 -5.00 20.86 -10.98
C ARG A 442 -5.15 21.79 -9.79
N ARG A 443 -4.27 21.69 -8.81
CA ARG A 443 -4.30 22.43 -7.54
C ARG A 443 -5.50 22.08 -6.66
N THR A 444 -5.91 20.80 -6.66
CA THR A 444 -6.93 20.34 -5.71
C THR A 444 -6.41 20.48 -4.27
N PRO A 445 -7.14 21.16 -3.37
CA PRO A 445 -6.70 21.34 -1.99
C PRO A 445 -6.75 20.02 -1.22
N LEU A 446 -5.60 19.65 -0.65
CA LEU A 446 -5.45 18.48 0.20
C LEU A 446 -5.35 18.90 1.66
N LEU A 447 -5.97 18.14 2.55
CA LEU A 447 -6.08 18.47 3.97
C LEU A 447 -4.72 18.70 4.66
N GLY A 448 -3.65 18.05 4.19
CA GLY A 448 -2.30 18.19 4.72
C GLY A 448 -1.54 19.43 4.27
N MET A 449 -2.09 20.23 3.37
CA MET A 449 -1.42 21.44 2.89
C MET A 449 -1.62 22.62 3.85
N ASP A 450 -0.53 23.28 4.26
CA ASP A 450 -0.52 24.44 5.16
C ASP A 450 -1.48 25.56 4.71
N LYS A 451 -1.50 25.87 3.43
CA LYS A 451 -2.37 26.90 2.85
C LYS A 451 -3.86 26.70 3.09
N ILE A 452 -4.33 25.49 3.36
CA ILE A 452 -5.74 25.23 3.71
C ILE A 452 -6.09 25.89 5.03
N HIS A 453 -5.13 25.90 5.96
CA HIS A 453 -5.29 26.41 7.31
C HIS A 453 -5.00 27.91 7.41
N ASP A 454 -4.42 28.51 6.36
CA ASP A 454 -4.22 29.97 6.27
C ASP A 454 -5.52 30.67 5.80
N LYS A 455 -6.15 31.40 6.70
CA LYS A 455 -7.38 32.17 6.42
C LYS A 455 -7.18 33.29 5.39
N ASN A 456 -5.96 33.77 5.23
CA ASN A 456 -5.62 34.83 4.32
C ASN A 456 -5.28 34.34 2.91
N TYR A 457 -5.12 33.03 2.74
CA TYR A 457 -4.83 32.45 1.45
C TYR A 457 -6.09 32.32 0.59
N SER A 458 -6.14 33.10 -0.48
CA SER A 458 -7.29 33.21 -1.41
C SER A 458 -7.12 32.45 -2.73
N GLY A 459 -6.06 31.69 -2.89
CA GLY A 459 -5.75 31.02 -4.16
C GLY A 459 -6.76 29.95 -4.60
N TRP A 460 -7.67 29.56 -3.71
CA TRP A 460 -8.83 28.70 -4.00
C TRP A 460 -10.16 29.41 -3.84
N ASP A 461 -10.15 30.72 -3.57
CA ASP A 461 -11.37 31.52 -3.50
C ASP A 461 -11.91 31.73 -4.93
N GLY A 462 -12.99 31.05 -5.22
CA GLY A 462 -13.65 31.13 -6.50
C GLY A 462 -15.01 30.42 -6.45
N SER A 463 -15.77 30.57 -7.50
CA SER A 463 -17.10 29.96 -7.65
C SER A 463 -17.09 28.46 -7.87
N SER A 464 -15.93 27.80 -7.80
CA SER A 464 -15.78 26.37 -8.01
C SER A 464 -16.26 25.59 -6.80
N SER A 465 -16.65 24.34 -7.01
CA SER A 465 -16.92 23.34 -5.96
C SER A 465 -15.77 23.20 -4.96
N THR A 466 -14.56 23.48 -5.39
CA THR A 466 -13.34 23.51 -4.58
C THR A 466 -13.36 24.62 -3.54
N GLY A 467 -13.71 25.86 -3.93
CA GLY A 467 -13.81 26.98 -2.99
C GLY A 467 -14.93 26.78 -1.96
N GLU A 468 -16.05 26.20 -2.37
CA GLU A 468 -17.15 25.84 -1.46
C GLU A 468 -16.68 24.74 -0.47
N ALA A 469 -16.05 23.69 -0.94
CA ALA A 469 -15.53 22.63 -0.09
C ALA A 469 -14.54 23.17 0.95
N LEU A 470 -13.67 24.11 0.56
CA LEU A 470 -12.71 24.73 1.48
C LEU A 470 -13.41 25.59 2.55
N ARG A 471 -14.43 26.37 2.17
CA ARG A 471 -15.21 27.15 3.15
C ARG A 471 -15.93 26.25 4.16
N ASN A 472 -16.54 25.16 3.68
CA ASN A 472 -17.24 24.19 4.53
C ASN A 472 -16.27 23.53 5.52
N TRP A 473 -15.08 23.11 5.04
CA TRP A 473 -14.06 22.55 5.91
C TRP A 473 -13.58 23.55 6.97
N ARG A 474 -13.25 24.78 6.56
CA ARG A 474 -12.81 25.83 7.49
C ARG A 474 -13.86 26.13 8.55
N HIS A 475 -15.13 26.11 8.19
CA HIS A 475 -16.23 26.26 9.14
C HIS A 475 -16.27 25.10 10.13
N ALA A 476 -16.30 23.85 9.68
CA ALA A 476 -16.30 22.67 10.53
C ALA A 476 -15.04 22.59 11.41
N ALA A 477 -13.88 22.92 10.88
CA ALA A 477 -12.62 22.97 11.61
C ALA A 477 -12.63 24.03 12.72
N ALA A 478 -13.20 25.23 12.46
CA ALA A 478 -13.35 26.28 13.46
C ALA A 478 -14.31 25.88 14.58
N GLU A 479 -15.48 25.31 14.25
CA GLU A 479 -16.43 24.78 15.24
C GLU A 479 -15.81 23.69 16.12
N ALA A 480 -15.04 22.79 15.52
CA ALA A 480 -14.31 21.75 16.24
C ALA A 480 -13.09 22.28 17.02
N GLY A 481 -12.68 23.51 16.78
CA GLY A 481 -11.54 24.15 17.44
C GLY A 481 -10.18 23.63 16.95
N LEU A 482 -10.07 23.17 15.69
CA LEU A 482 -8.79 22.75 15.09
C LEU A 482 -7.80 23.91 14.96
N GLU A 483 -8.27 25.15 14.98
CA GLU A 483 -7.45 26.35 14.99
C GLU A 483 -6.78 26.65 16.35
N LYS A 484 -7.21 25.97 17.42
CA LYS A 484 -6.63 26.16 18.75
C LYS A 484 -5.19 25.65 18.77
N ARG A 485 -4.35 26.35 19.56
CA ARG A 485 -2.95 25.97 19.72
C ARG A 485 -2.80 24.49 20.07
N GLY A 486 -1.94 23.80 19.32
CA GLY A 486 -1.61 22.39 19.54
C GLY A 486 -2.58 21.39 18.88
N ARG A 487 -3.65 21.84 18.18
CA ARG A 487 -4.53 20.96 17.42
C ARG A 487 -4.01 20.75 15.99
N THR A 488 -3.60 21.83 15.33
CA THR A 488 -2.84 21.77 14.09
C THR A 488 -1.40 22.17 14.40
N ASN A 489 -0.48 21.24 14.20
CA ASN A 489 0.94 21.42 14.40
C ASN A 489 1.62 21.56 13.03
N ILE A 490 2.10 22.77 12.73
CA ILE A 490 2.80 23.10 11.49
C ILE A 490 4.30 23.05 11.76
N ILE A 491 5.00 22.13 11.08
CA ILE A 491 6.44 21.96 11.17
C ILE A 491 7.10 22.87 10.12
N ASP A 492 7.80 23.90 10.59
CA ASP A 492 8.53 24.87 9.74
C ASP A 492 10.02 24.91 10.08
N ILE A 493 10.60 23.74 10.27
CA ILE A 493 12.04 23.54 10.52
C ILE A 493 12.57 22.52 9.53
N ASP A 494 13.81 22.72 9.08
CA ASP A 494 14.41 21.87 8.04
C ASP A 494 14.81 20.48 8.57
N LYS A 495 15.00 20.35 9.87
CA LYS A 495 15.41 19.08 10.49
C LYS A 495 14.62 18.77 11.74
N VAL A 496 14.23 17.51 11.91
CA VAL A 496 13.49 16.97 13.04
C VAL A 496 14.27 15.86 13.73
N ARG A 497 13.92 15.52 14.97
CA ARG A 497 14.59 14.48 15.72
C ARG A 497 14.16 13.09 15.27
N GLY A 498 15.10 12.27 14.79
CA GLY A 498 14.87 10.87 14.41
C GLY A 498 15.38 9.85 15.42
N GLY A 499 16.36 10.22 16.24
CA GLY A 499 16.99 9.32 17.21
C GLY A 499 17.94 10.06 18.16
N PRO A 500 18.61 9.34 19.09
CA PRO A 500 19.57 9.93 20.02
C PRO A 500 20.69 10.67 19.28
N GLY A 501 20.71 12.01 19.41
CA GLY A 501 21.69 12.87 18.74
C GLY A 501 21.59 12.90 17.22
N VAL A 502 20.51 12.37 16.62
CA VAL A 502 20.33 12.30 15.18
C VAL A 502 19.17 13.17 14.73
N MET A 503 19.49 14.10 13.85
CA MET A 503 18.51 14.92 13.14
C MET A 503 18.32 14.39 11.72
N ILE A 504 17.10 14.25 11.29
CA ILE A 504 16.71 13.89 9.91
C ILE A 504 16.09 15.10 9.23
N ASP A 505 16.13 15.13 7.91
CA ASP A 505 15.47 16.19 7.16
C ASP A 505 13.94 16.13 7.35
N ALA A 506 13.30 17.29 7.45
CA ALA A 506 11.86 17.39 7.48
C ALA A 506 11.33 17.33 6.03
N TYR A 507 10.64 16.25 5.68
CA TYR A 507 10.02 16.04 4.38
C TYR A 507 8.71 15.26 4.58
N HIS A 508 7.92 15.10 3.51
CA HIS A 508 6.59 14.49 3.58
C HIS A 508 6.57 13.10 4.27
N GLY A 509 7.60 12.31 4.09
CA GLY A 509 7.71 10.97 4.70
C GLY A 509 8.29 10.95 6.13
N SER A 510 8.71 12.09 6.70
CA SER A 510 9.46 12.13 7.96
C SER A 510 8.61 12.01 9.23
N PHE A 511 7.28 12.08 9.15
CA PHE A 511 6.41 12.11 10.33
C PHE A 511 6.52 10.86 11.19
N ASP A 512 6.62 9.69 10.58
CA ASP A 512 6.74 8.42 11.30
C ASP A 512 8.10 8.23 11.96
N ASN A 513 9.10 8.94 11.47
CA ASN A 513 10.47 8.96 12.01
C ASN A 513 10.72 10.15 12.94
N ASN A 514 9.71 10.98 13.17
CA ASN A 514 9.81 12.18 14.01
C ASN A 514 9.41 11.86 15.45
N ILE A 515 10.41 11.81 16.33
CA ILE A 515 10.22 11.53 17.77
C ILE A 515 9.21 12.48 18.41
N ASP A 516 9.24 13.77 18.06
CA ASP A 516 8.36 14.77 18.67
C ASP A 516 6.91 14.57 18.28
N VAL A 517 6.65 14.20 17.01
CA VAL A 517 5.30 13.91 16.50
C VAL A 517 4.73 12.66 17.17
N ILE A 518 5.49 11.57 17.19
CA ILE A 518 5.01 10.31 17.78
C ILE A 518 4.85 10.44 19.30
N SER A 519 5.80 11.11 19.99
CA SER A 519 5.67 11.39 21.43
C SER A 519 4.41 12.19 21.74
N LEU A 520 4.19 13.29 21.02
CA LEU A 520 3.02 14.14 21.23
C LEU A 520 1.71 13.40 20.92
N THR A 521 1.70 12.55 19.91
CA THR A 521 0.53 11.69 19.58
C THR A 521 0.23 10.73 20.73
N LEU A 522 1.23 9.99 21.23
CA LEU A 522 1.06 9.08 22.35
C LEU A 522 0.61 9.81 23.62
N GLN A 523 1.23 10.96 23.96
CA GLN A 523 0.82 11.78 25.10
C GLN A 523 -0.65 12.19 25.04
N ARG A 524 -1.16 12.51 23.85
CA ARG A 524 -2.57 12.86 23.64
C ARG A 524 -3.50 11.65 23.77
N ILE A 525 -3.07 10.48 23.25
CA ILE A 525 -3.83 9.25 23.34
C ILE A 525 -3.92 8.78 24.81
N VAL A 526 -2.82 8.79 25.54
CA VAL A 526 -2.80 8.36 26.95
C VAL A 526 -3.24 9.45 27.92
N GLU A 527 -3.49 10.67 27.43
CA GLU A 527 -3.85 11.86 28.21
C GLU A 527 -2.84 12.18 29.32
N ASN A 528 -1.56 11.90 29.06
CA ASN A 528 -0.47 12.12 29.99
C ASN A 528 0.75 12.69 29.26
N ASN A 529 1.31 13.79 29.78
CA ASN A 529 2.51 14.42 29.23
C ASN A 529 3.79 13.59 29.48
N GLN A 530 3.75 12.65 30.43
CA GLN A 530 4.86 11.75 30.71
C GLN A 530 4.53 10.35 30.19
N LEU A 531 5.30 9.87 29.23
CA LEU A 531 5.17 8.53 28.69
C LEU A 531 5.89 7.51 29.59
N ASN A 532 5.28 6.33 29.78
CA ASN A 532 5.90 5.22 30.50
C ASN A 532 7.18 4.74 29.78
N VAL A 533 7.09 4.63 28.45
CA VAL A 533 8.23 4.35 27.56
C VAL A 533 8.39 5.55 26.64
N PRO A 534 9.41 6.40 26.86
CA PRO A 534 9.68 7.54 25.99
C PRO A 534 10.01 7.09 24.56
N VAL A 535 9.54 7.85 23.57
CA VAL A 535 9.94 7.64 22.16
C VAL A 535 11.35 8.21 22.00
N ASP A 536 12.33 7.37 21.76
CA ASP A 536 13.73 7.74 21.75
C ASP A 536 14.45 7.45 20.42
N ASP A 537 14.03 6.44 19.66
CA ASP A 537 14.68 6.06 18.42
C ASP A 537 13.67 5.50 17.38
N LEU A 538 13.49 6.24 16.29
CA LEU A 538 12.62 5.90 15.16
C LEU A 538 13.42 5.80 13.85
N ARG A 539 14.71 5.46 13.91
CA ARG A 539 15.55 5.31 12.73
C ARG A 539 15.41 3.93 12.12
N GLY A 540 15.59 3.84 10.82
CA GLY A 540 15.89 2.59 10.13
C GLY A 540 14.70 1.84 9.55
N PHE A 541 13.59 2.52 9.33
CA PHE A 541 12.48 1.94 8.54
C PHE A 541 11.96 2.94 7.51
#